data_1aef5f5fe93501fa4e5d7d1918ef5c0a
#
_entry.id   1aef5f5fe93501fa4e5d7d1918ef5c0a
#
_cell.length_a   1.000
_cell.length_b   1.000
_cell.length_c   1.000
_cell.angle_alpha   90.00
_cell.angle_beta   90.00
_cell.angle_gamma   90.00
#
_symmetry.space_group_name_H-M   'P 1'
#
loop_
_entity.id
_entity.type
_entity.pdbx_description
1 polymer ?
#
loop_
_entity_poly.entity_id
_entity_poly.type
_entity_poly.pdbx_seq_one_letter_code
_entity_poly.pdbx_strand_id
1 'polypeptide(L)'
;MKKLKKILLINWLYFSKEIIEVGDVNFLTGKNGAGKSTVIDALQIVLLGETNARNFNLAANERSQRTLDGYLRADMDENNPYSRRGKDFSTYIVCEFEDDVEHNSFVCGVMFDCRSDGSKHDHFFIYVGKLPENCFVEDGEAMDIHDLRKFLKQNFSRAEVYDTQWEYRRNMLSRWNVHNEQVLRMMKKAVSFRPIVDIQQFI
;
A
#
# COMPACT_ATOMS: atom_id res chain seq x y z
N MET A 1 -12.12 -14.48 11.61
CA MET A 1 -10.95 -14.43 10.68
C MET A 1 -10.94 -13.06 10.04
N LYS A 2 -9.76 -12.48 9.80
CA LYS A 2 -9.65 -11.17 9.14
C LYS A 2 -9.48 -11.37 7.64
N LYS A 3 -10.32 -10.71 6.84
CA LYS A 3 -10.35 -10.84 5.38
C LYS A 3 -10.14 -9.49 4.73
N LEU A 4 -9.23 -9.40 3.77
CA LEU A 4 -9.09 -8.22 2.92
C LEU A 4 -10.33 -8.11 2.02
N LYS A 5 -10.97 -6.96 1.99
CA LYS A 5 -12.19 -6.70 1.21
C LYS A 5 -11.98 -5.71 0.09
N LYS A 6 -11.19 -4.66 0.37
CA LYS A 6 -10.93 -3.60 -0.62
C LYS A 6 -9.49 -3.11 -0.53
N ILE A 7 -8.97 -2.70 -1.67
CA ILE A 7 -7.72 -1.98 -1.80
C ILE A 7 -8.02 -0.67 -2.51
N LEU A 8 -7.67 0.45 -1.89
CA LEU A 8 -7.74 1.76 -2.52
C LEU A 8 -6.32 2.22 -2.88
N LEU A 9 -6.14 2.61 -4.12
CA LEU A 9 -4.91 3.21 -4.64
C LEU A 9 -5.21 4.60 -5.18
N ILE A 10 -4.52 5.63 -4.69
CA ILE A 10 -4.60 7.00 -5.19
C ILE A 10 -3.20 7.48 -5.53
N ASN A 11 -3.01 7.99 -6.73
CA ASN A 11 -1.73 8.50 -7.21
C ASN A 11 -0.56 7.49 -7.09
N TRP A 12 -0.86 6.19 -7.22
CA TRP A 12 0.12 5.11 -7.16
C TRP A 12 0.46 4.62 -8.55
N LEU A 13 1.66 4.92 -9.06
CA LEU A 13 2.09 4.71 -10.45
C LEU A 13 1.04 5.28 -11.43
N TYR A 14 0.37 4.45 -12.22
CA TYR A 14 -0.67 4.83 -13.19
C TYR A 14 -2.08 4.85 -12.59
N PHE A 15 -2.25 4.42 -11.36
CA PHE A 15 -3.54 4.45 -10.67
C PHE A 15 -3.79 5.86 -10.12
N SER A 16 -4.72 6.60 -10.74
CA SER A 16 -5.12 7.92 -10.26
C SER A 16 -6.02 7.80 -9.04
N LYS A 17 -7.09 6.98 -9.14
CA LYS A 17 -7.98 6.59 -8.04
C LYS A 17 -8.67 5.30 -8.43
N GLU A 18 -8.31 4.20 -7.77
CA GLU A 18 -8.87 2.88 -8.02
C GLU A 18 -9.25 2.18 -6.73
N ILE A 19 -10.44 1.56 -6.73
CA ILE A 19 -10.88 0.65 -5.68
C ILE A 19 -10.92 -0.75 -6.27
N ILE A 20 -10.14 -1.66 -5.70
CA ILE A 20 -10.10 -3.06 -6.09
C ILE A 20 -10.86 -3.85 -5.03
N GLU A 21 -11.97 -4.46 -5.39
CA GLU A 21 -12.71 -5.38 -4.53
C GLU A 21 -12.02 -6.75 -4.51
N VAL A 22 -11.93 -7.33 -3.31
CA VAL A 22 -11.20 -8.56 -3.05
C VAL A 22 -12.13 -9.61 -2.46
N GLY A 23 -12.16 -10.79 -3.08
CA GLY A 23 -12.88 -11.97 -2.58
C GLY A 23 -11.97 -12.91 -1.76
N ASP A 24 -12.46 -14.10 -1.44
CA ASP A 24 -11.69 -15.11 -0.71
C ASP A 24 -10.53 -15.68 -1.56
N VAL A 25 -10.70 -15.75 -2.88
CA VAL A 25 -9.66 -16.14 -3.84
C VAL A 25 -9.68 -15.15 -5.00
N ASN A 26 -8.51 -14.62 -5.35
CA ASN A 26 -8.37 -13.62 -6.41
C ASN A 26 -7.27 -14.01 -7.38
N PHE A 27 -7.50 -13.75 -8.66
CA PHE A 27 -6.52 -13.96 -9.72
C PHE A 27 -6.18 -12.62 -10.37
N LEU A 28 -4.93 -12.18 -10.23
CA LEU A 28 -4.42 -11.01 -10.95
C LEU A 28 -3.95 -11.46 -12.35
N THR A 29 -4.76 -11.21 -13.36
CA THR A 29 -4.47 -11.57 -14.76
C THR A 29 -4.29 -10.32 -15.61
N GLY A 30 -3.60 -10.45 -16.72
CA GLY A 30 -3.38 -9.36 -17.67
C GLY A 30 -2.02 -9.44 -18.35
N LYS A 31 -1.84 -8.61 -19.40
CA LYS A 31 -0.58 -8.48 -20.14
C LYS A 31 0.57 -7.98 -19.26
N ASN A 32 1.81 -8.11 -19.74
CA ASN A 32 2.95 -7.48 -19.08
C ASN A 32 2.75 -5.95 -19.06
N GLY A 33 3.05 -5.31 -17.93
CA GLY A 33 2.79 -3.89 -17.74
C GLY A 33 1.38 -3.53 -17.23
N ALA A 34 0.44 -4.47 -17.13
CA ALA A 34 -0.95 -4.21 -16.70
C ALA A 34 -1.11 -3.83 -15.20
N GLY A 35 -0.04 -3.62 -14.45
CA GLY A 35 -0.10 -3.18 -13.06
C GLY A 35 -0.21 -4.30 -12.02
N LYS A 36 -0.17 -5.59 -12.40
CA LYS A 36 -0.27 -6.71 -11.44
C LYS A 36 0.72 -6.62 -10.29
N SER A 37 2.00 -6.48 -10.61
CA SER A 37 3.04 -6.32 -9.58
C SER A 37 2.94 -5.00 -8.83
N THR A 38 2.41 -3.96 -9.45
CA THR A 38 2.18 -2.64 -8.83
C THR A 38 1.18 -2.73 -7.68
N VAL A 39 0.11 -3.54 -7.85
CA VAL A 39 -0.87 -3.82 -6.79
C VAL A 39 -0.23 -4.65 -5.66
N ILE A 40 0.56 -5.67 -6.02
CA ILE A 40 1.25 -6.51 -5.02
C ILE A 40 2.26 -5.69 -4.21
N ASP A 41 3.06 -4.84 -4.87
CA ASP A 41 4.04 -3.97 -4.19
C ASP A 41 3.34 -2.96 -3.26
N ALA A 42 2.18 -2.42 -3.66
CA ALA A 42 1.34 -1.58 -2.80
C ALA A 42 0.87 -2.33 -1.54
N LEU A 43 0.33 -3.55 -1.71
CA LEU A 43 -0.08 -4.39 -0.59
C LEU A 43 1.07 -4.69 0.37
N GLN A 44 2.28 -4.96 -0.15
CA GLN A 44 3.44 -5.20 0.70
C GLN A 44 3.76 -4.02 1.60
N ILE A 45 3.69 -2.78 1.11
CA ILE A 45 3.95 -1.59 1.93
C ILE A 45 3.02 -1.57 3.14
N VAL A 46 1.72 -1.72 2.93
CA VAL A 46 0.72 -1.70 4.01
C VAL A 46 0.87 -2.89 4.95
N LEU A 47 0.98 -4.12 4.40
CA LEU A 47 1.00 -5.35 5.20
C LEU A 47 2.32 -5.58 5.93
N LEU A 48 3.43 -5.06 5.43
CA LEU A 48 4.72 -5.15 6.10
C LEU A 48 5.03 -3.92 6.97
N GLY A 49 4.29 -2.83 6.78
CA GLY A 49 4.57 -1.55 7.43
C GLY A 49 5.96 -1.02 7.11
N GLU A 50 6.40 -1.19 5.86
CA GLU A 50 7.74 -0.81 5.41
C GLU A 50 7.68 -0.18 4.02
N THR A 51 8.42 0.89 3.82
CA THR A 51 8.53 1.59 2.52
C THR A 51 9.81 1.26 1.75
N ASN A 52 10.58 0.27 2.22
CA ASN A 52 11.84 -0.11 1.59
C ASN A 52 11.59 -0.84 0.26
N ALA A 53 11.99 -0.22 -0.84
CA ALA A 53 11.86 -0.76 -2.20
C ALA A 53 12.58 -2.11 -2.42
N ARG A 54 13.54 -2.49 -1.56
CA ARG A 54 14.17 -3.83 -1.61
C ARG A 54 13.18 -4.97 -1.36
N ASN A 55 12.03 -4.68 -0.78
CA ASN A 55 10.96 -5.64 -0.53
C ASN A 55 9.99 -5.75 -1.70
N PHE A 56 10.07 -4.87 -2.71
CA PHE A 56 9.21 -4.94 -3.89
C PHE A 56 9.50 -6.19 -4.70
N ASN A 57 8.48 -6.68 -5.39
CA ASN A 57 8.53 -7.93 -6.11
C ASN A 57 9.70 -7.98 -7.11
N LEU A 58 10.76 -8.71 -6.74
CA LEU A 58 11.97 -8.89 -7.54
C LEU A 58 11.76 -9.80 -8.77
N ALA A 59 10.61 -10.46 -8.88
CA ALA A 59 10.31 -11.38 -9.99
C ALA A 59 10.12 -10.67 -11.35
N ALA A 60 10.01 -9.36 -11.35
CA ALA A 60 9.90 -8.58 -12.57
C ALA A 60 11.27 -8.03 -12.99
N ASN A 61 12.02 -8.85 -13.71
CA ASN A 61 13.28 -8.50 -14.40
C ASN A 61 14.33 -7.75 -13.56
N GLU A 62 15.49 -8.35 -13.39
CA GLU A 62 16.70 -7.78 -12.78
C GLU A 62 17.16 -6.41 -13.37
N ARG A 63 16.50 -5.95 -14.43
CA ARG A 63 16.83 -4.70 -15.15
C ARG A 63 16.01 -3.48 -14.78
N SER A 64 14.84 -3.60 -14.15
CA SER A 64 14.07 -2.43 -13.69
C SER A 64 14.18 -2.34 -12.17
N GLN A 65 15.08 -1.51 -11.67
CA GLN A 65 15.10 -1.14 -10.26
C GLN A 65 13.82 -0.33 -9.96
N ARG A 66 12.78 -1.01 -9.48
CA ARG A 66 11.58 -0.35 -9.01
C ARG A 66 11.91 0.39 -7.73
N THR A 67 11.74 1.68 -7.75
CA THR A 67 11.98 2.55 -6.60
C THR A 67 10.65 3.06 -6.06
N LEU A 68 10.61 3.42 -4.79
CA LEU A 68 9.45 4.08 -4.21
C LEU A 68 9.13 5.37 -4.96
N ASP A 69 10.15 6.17 -5.30
CA ASP A 69 9.97 7.39 -6.08
C ASP A 69 9.37 7.14 -7.47
N GLY A 70 9.80 6.08 -8.13
CA GLY A 70 9.23 5.67 -9.41
C GLY A 70 7.73 5.37 -9.31
N TYR A 71 7.29 4.72 -8.23
CA TYR A 71 5.88 4.48 -7.98
C TYR A 71 5.11 5.76 -7.62
N LEU A 72 5.63 6.57 -6.72
CA LEU A 72 4.97 7.79 -6.26
C LEU A 72 4.85 8.82 -7.39
N ARG A 73 5.95 9.07 -8.12
CA ARG A 73 6.01 10.10 -9.14
C ARG A 73 5.60 9.63 -10.53
N ALA A 74 5.32 8.33 -10.70
CA ALA A 74 5.07 7.69 -11.98
C ALA A 74 6.20 7.98 -13.00
N ASP A 75 7.44 7.99 -12.51
CA ASP A 75 8.62 8.47 -13.23
C ASP A 75 9.39 7.30 -13.86
N MET A 76 8.67 6.53 -14.68
CA MET A 76 9.23 5.37 -15.38
C MET A 76 9.64 5.68 -16.83
N ASP A 77 9.18 6.80 -17.37
CA ASP A 77 9.42 7.21 -18.77
C ASP A 77 9.33 8.73 -18.87
N GLU A 78 10.24 9.35 -19.64
CA GLU A 78 10.32 10.82 -19.78
C GLU A 78 9.06 11.47 -20.36
N ASN A 79 8.28 10.72 -21.15
CA ASN A 79 7.04 11.20 -21.78
C ASN A 79 5.77 10.68 -21.11
N ASN A 80 5.85 10.24 -19.85
CA ASN A 80 4.70 9.67 -19.17
C ASN A 80 3.68 10.76 -18.79
N PRO A 81 2.42 10.69 -19.32
CA PRO A 81 1.37 11.65 -19.01
C PRO A 81 0.93 11.62 -17.52
N TYR A 82 1.24 10.56 -16.81
CA TYR A 82 0.95 10.39 -15.38
C TYR A 82 2.06 10.91 -14.47
N SER A 83 3.13 11.49 -15.03
CA SER A 83 4.27 11.98 -14.26
C SER A 83 3.84 13.10 -13.30
N ARG A 84 4.23 12.94 -12.03
CA ARG A 84 4.01 13.90 -10.95
C ARG A 84 5.31 14.59 -10.51
N ARG A 85 6.33 14.56 -11.38
CA ARG A 85 7.61 15.21 -11.12
C ARG A 85 7.43 16.72 -10.95
N GLY A 86 8.05 17.32 -9.93
CA GLY A 86 7.96 18.75 -9.66
C GLY A 86 6.61 19.25 -9.16
N LYS A 87 5.72 18.36 -8.70
CA LYS A 87 4.42 18.70 -8.13
C LYS A 87 4.35 18.30 -6.65
N ASP A 88 3.53 19.04 -5.91
CA ASP A 88 3.06 18.63 -4.59
C ASP A 88 1.83 17.75 -4.77
N PHE A 89 1.77 16.60 -4.10
CA PHE A 89 0.63 15.69 -4.17
C PHE A 89 0.66 14.69 -3.03
N SER A 90 -0.50 14.09 -2.76
CA SER A 90 -0.62 12.98 -1.83
C SER A 90 -0.90 11.67 -2.55
N THR A 91 -0.28 10.59 -2.08
CA THR A 91 -0.52 9.21 -2.55
C THR A 91 -1.12 8.39 -1.41
N TYR A 92 -2.12 7.57 -1.71
CA TYR A 92 -2.71 6.67 -0.72
C TYR A 92 -2.66 5.23 -1.19
N ILE A 93 -2.29 4.35 -0.27
CA ILE A 93 -2.46 2.90 -0.37
C ILE A 93 -3.22 2.46 0.87
N VAL A 94 -4.45 1.98 0.70
CA VAL A 94 -5.34 1.69 1.82
C VAL A 94 -6.00 0.33 1.65
N CYS A 95 -6.05 -0.45 2.72
CA CYS A 95 -6.63 -1.78 2.78
C CYS A 95 -7.76 -1.82 3.79
N GLU A 96 -8.97 -2.16 3.35
CA GLU A 96 -10.13 -2.43 4.20
C GLU A 96 -10.20 -3.92 4.51
N PHE A 97 -10.30 -4.24 5.80
CA PHE A 97 -10.45 -5.61 6.30
C PHE A 97 -11.80 -5.77 7.02
N GLU A 98 -12.36 -6.95 6.89
CA GLU A 98 -13.49 -7.40 7.69
C GLU A 98 -13.00 -8.41 8.74
N ASP A 99 -13.44 -8.24 9.97
CA ASP A 99 -13.16 -9.17 11.06
C ASP A 99 -14.43 -9.96 11.40
N ASP A 100 -14.48 -11.23 10.98
CA ASP A 100 -15.61 -12.12 11.21
C ASP A 100 -15.81 -12.43 12.70
N VAL A 101 -14.79 -12.25 13.55
CA VAL A 101 -14.86 -12.54 14.99
C VAL A 101 -15.43 -11.35 15.75
N GLU A 102 -14.97 -10.16 15.44
CA GLU A 102 -15.42 -8.94 16.09
C GLU A 102 -16.62 -8.29 15.38
N HIS A 103 -17.06 -8.85 14.26
CA HIS A 103 -18.18 -8.35 13.44
C HIS A 103 -18.04 -6.86 13.08
N ASN A 104 -16.81 -6.42 12.81
CA ASN A 104 -16.52 -5.05 12.42
C ASN A 104 -15.56 -5.01 11.23
N SER A 105 -15.39 -3.81 10.69
CA SER A 105 -14.37 -3.54 9.68
C SER A 105 -13.29 -2.65 10.29
N PHE A 106 -12.07 -2.75 9.76
CA PHE A 106 -11.00 -1.84 10.07
C PHE A 106 -10.17 -1.56 8.81
N VAL A 107 -9.50 -0.44 8.83
CA VAL A 107 -8.68 0.01 7.71
C VAL A 107 -7.24 0.20 8.19
N CYS A 108 -6.32 -0.32 7.39
CA CYS A 108 -4.89 -0.04 7.50
C CYS A 108 -4.44 0.67 6.22
N GLY A 109 -3.65 1.72 6.34
CA GLY A 109 -3.18 2.44 5.17
C GLY A 109 -1.88 3.19 5.39
N VAL A 110 -1.35 3.69 4.30
CA VAL A 110 -0.25 4.65 4.27
C VAL A 110 -0.62 5.78 3.33
N MET A 111 -0.31 7.00 3.75
CA MET A 111 -0.34 8.19 2.95
C MET A 111 1.10 8.69 2.77
N PHE A 112 1.47 9.05 1.56
CA PHE A 112 2.73 9.72 1.26
C PHE A 112 2.44 11.18 0.93
N ASP A 113 3.05 12.07 1.69
CA ASP A 113 3.09 13.49 1.38
C ASP A 113 4.34 13.77 0.52
N CYS A 114 4.13 14.08 -0.77
CA CYS A 114 5.17 14.27 -1.76
C CYS A 114 5.27 15.74 -2.15
N ARG A 115 6.47 16.30 -2.12
CA ARG A 115 6.73 17.69 -2.44
C ARG A 115 7.45 17.86 -3.77
N SER A 116 7.27 19.02 -4.36
CA SER A 116 7.87 19.42 -5.65
C SER A 116 9.40 19.43 -5.62
N ASP A 117 10.01 19.62 -4.45
CA ASP A 117 11.46 19.58 -4.23
C ASP A 117 12.04 18.16 -4.20
N GLY A 118 11.20 17.13 -4.30
CA GLY A 118 11.60 15.72 -4.27
C GLY A 118 11.49 15.08 -2.89
N SER A 119 11.23 15.84 -1.84
CA SER A 119 11.02 15.27 -0.50
C SER A 119 9.71 14.50 -0.43
N LYS A 120 9.67 13.53 0.49
CA LYS A 120 8.48 12.72 0.77
C LYS A 120 8.48 12.26 2.21
N HIS A 121 7.28 12.17 2.78
CA HIS A 121 7.05 11.65 4.13
C HIS A 121 5.94 10.62 4.10
N ASP A 122 6.15 9.48 4.76
CA ASP A 122 5.16 8.42 4.91
C ASP A 122 4.43 8.54 6.26
N HIS A 123 3.11 8.42 6.21
CA HIS A 123 2.23 8.47 7.37
C HIS A 123 1.33 7.24 7.35
N PHE A 124 1.65 6.27 8.17
CA PHE A 124 0.81 5.08 8.34
C PHE A 124 -0.35 5.39 9.27
N PHE A 125 -1.50 4.75 9.02
CA PHE A 125 -2.68 4.94 9.87
C PHE A 125 -3.53 3.68 9.98
N ILE A 126 -4.26 3.56 11.09
CA ILE A 126 -5.25 2.51 11.32
C ILE A 126 -6.48 3.14 11.95
N TYR A 127 -7.67 2.70 11.56
CA TYR A 127 -8.91 3.04 12.23
C TYR A 127 -9.94 1.92 12.15
N VAL A 128 -10.94 1.95 13.04
CA VAL A 128 -12.09 1.04 13.01
C VAL A 128 -13.17 1.67 12.15
N GLY A 129 -13.62 0.94 11.12
CA GLY A 129 -14.61 1.38 10.15
C GLY A 129 -14.31 0.87 8.75
N LYS A 130 -15.11 1.31 7.79
CA LYS A 130 -14.94 1.02 6.35
C LYS A 130 -14.23 2.17 5.65
N LEU A 131 -13.82 1.94 4.40
CA LEU A 131 -13.35 3.02 3.53
C LEU A 131 -14.45 4.09 3.42
N PRO A 132 -14.12 5.38 3.59
CA PRO A 132 -15.08 6.47 3.46
C PRO A 132 -15.52 6.63 2.00
N GLU A 133 -16.74 7.11 1.79
CA GLU A 133 -17.31 7.31 0.44
C GLU A 133 -16.47 8.27 -0.42
N ASN A 134 -15.91 9.31 0.18
CA ASN A 134 -15.02 10.24 -0.50
C ASN A 134 -13.65 9.67 -0.83
N CYS A 135 -13.28 8.49 -0.28
CA CYS A 135 -11.98 7.84 -0.50
C CYS A 135 -10.78 8.77 -0.23
N PHE A 136 -10.83 9.60 0.82
CA PHE A 136 -9.78 10.57 1.16
C PHE A 136 -9.51 11.62 0.05
N VAL A 137 -10.53 11.93 -0.75
CA VAL A 137 -10.49 12.96 -1.78
C VAL A 137 -11.49 14.05 -1.43
N GLU A 138 -11.07 15.31 -1.49
CA GLU A 138 -11.88 16.51 -1.30
C GLU A 138 -11.58 17.48 -2.45
N ASP A 139 -12.61 18.08 -3.03
CA ASP A 139 -12.51 19.00 -4.18
C ASP A 139 -11.68 18.45 -5.38
N GLY A 140 -11.67 17.14 -5.57
CA GLY A 140 -10.94 16.46 -6.65
C GLY A 140 -9.47 16.16 -6.34
N GLU A 141 -8.96 16.60 -5.21
CA GLU A 141 -7.57 16.38 -4.76
C GLU A 141 -7.52 15.40 -3.60
N ALA A 142 -6.45 14.61 -3.54
CA ALA A 142 -6.19 13.71 -2.41
C ALA A 142 -5.81 14.55 -1.18
N MET A 143 -6.45 14.28 -0.03
CA MET A 143 -6.20 14.99 1.23
C MET A 143 -4.71 14.99 1.57
N ASP A 144 -4.19 16.10 2.05
CA ASP A 144 -2.86 16.17 2.65
C ASP A 144 -2.86 15.58 4.08
N ILE A 145 -1.70 15.56 4.74
CA ILE A 145 -1.58 14.97 6.09
C ILE A 145 -2.41 15.73 7.13
N HIS A 146 -2.55 17.06 7.00
CA HIS A 146 -3.32 17.86 7.94
C HIS A 146 -4.81 17.53 7.84
N ASP A 147 -5.32 17.50 6.61
CA ASP A 147 -6.72 17.17 6.32
C ASP A 147 -7.04 15.72 6.67
N LEU A 148 -6.13 14.78 6.38
CA LEU A 148 -6.28 13.38 6.79
C LEU A 148 -6.41 13.25 8.32
N ARG A 149 -5.52 13.88 9.10
CA ARG A 149 -5.57 13.83 10.57
C ARG A 149 -6.88 14.39 11.11
N LYS A 150 -7.33 15.52 10.57
CA LYS A 150 -8.61 16.16 10.92
C LYS A 150 -9.79 15.26 10.57
N PHE A 151 -9.81 14.75 9.33
CA PHE A 151 -10.87 13.87 8.83
C PHE A 151 -11.00 12.60 9.65
N LEU A 152 -9.89 11.90 9.92
CA LEU A 152 -9.89 10.69 10.72
C LEU A 152 -10.40 10.94 12.14
N LYS A 153 -9.96 12.02 12.78
CA LYS A 153 -10.38 12.38 14.14
C LYS A 153 -11.87 12.70 14.24
N GLN A 154 -12.43 13.30 13.18
CA GLN A 154 -13.84 13.69 13.16
C GLN A 154 -14.79 12.54 12.84
N ASN A 155 -14.37 11.60 12.00
CA ASN A 155 -15.27 10.62 11.41
C ASN A 155 -15.10 9.20 11.98
N PHE A 156 -13.98 8.90 12.63
CA PHE A 156 -13.72 7.54 13.11
C PHE A 156 -13.28 7.50 14.57
N SER A 157 -13.88 6.57 15.32
CA SER A 157 -13.39 6.23 16.65
C SER A 157 -12.13 5.37 16.54
N ARG A 158 -11.17 5.54 17.45
CA ARG A 158 -9.91 4.78 17.49
C ARG A 158 -9.09 4.91 16.20
N ALA A 159 -9.12 6.10 15.59
CA ALA A 159 -8.25 6.41 14.47
C ALA A 159 -6.89 6.88 15.00
N GLU A 160 -5.82 6.29 14.49
CA GLU A 160 -4.45 6.62 14.85
C GLU A 160 -3.61 6.81 13.60
N VAL A 161 -2.82 7.88 13.57
CA VAL A 161 -1.78 8.11 12.57
C VAL A 161 -0.44 7.97 13.29
N TYR A 162 0.41 7.09 12.80
CA TYR A 162 1.67 6.71 13.42
C TYR A 162 2.83 7.53 12.88
N ASP A 163 3.68 7.99 13.77
CA ASP A 163 4.88 8.75 13.40
C ASP A 163 6.04 7.83 12.98
N THR A 164 5.96 6.54 13.32
CA THR A 164 6.98 5.55 12.96
C THR A 164 6.38 4.28 12.37
N GLN A 165 7.09 3.69 11.41
CA GLN A 165 6.73 2.39 10.82
C GLN A 165 6.72 1.27 11.88
N TRP A 166 7.56 1.36 12.91
CA TRP A 166 7.61 0.38 13.99
C TRP A 166 6.32 0.39 14.83
N GLU A 167 5.82 1.57 15.22
CA GLU A 167 4.56 1.70 15.97
C GLU A 167 3.38 1.17 15.17
N TYR A 168 3.31 1.55 13.89
CA TYR A 168 2.28 1.02 12.98
C TYR A 168 2.31 -0.52 12.93
N ARG A 169 3.49 -1.12 12.67
CA ARG A 169 3.64 -2.59 12.60
C ARG A 169 3.19 -3.27 13.88
N ARG A 170 3.62 -2.77 15.03
CA ARG A 170 3.25 -3.32 16.34
C ARG A 170 1.73 -3.30 16.52
N ASN A 171 1.06 -2.19 16.21
CA ASN A 171 -0.38 -2.05 16.35
C ASN A 171 -1.14 -2.90 15.32
N MET A 172 -0.67 -2.98 14.09
CA MET A 172 -1.23 -3.82 13.04
C MET A 172 -1.15 -5.31 13.43
N LEU A 173 0.01 -5.80 13.86
CA LEU A 173 0.19 -7.20 14.31
C LEU A 173 -0.67 -7.52 15.52
N SER A 174 -0.77 -6.61 16.49
CA SER A 174 -1.66 -6.75 17.64
C SER A 174 -3.12 -6.89 17.21
N ARG A 175 -3.58 -6.07 16.28
CA ARG A 175 -4.93 -6.13 15.73
C ARG A 175 -5.19 -7.45 14.99
N TRP A 176 -4.19 -8.01 14.34
CA TRP A 176 -4.27 -9.31 13.67
C TRP A 176 -4.10 -10.50 14.63
N ASN A 177 -3.88 -10.23 15.91
CA ASN A 177 -3.57 -11.25 16.94
C ASN A 177 -2.34 -12.08 16.55
N VAL A 178 -1.35 -11.45 15.96
CA VAL A 178 -0.08 -12.04 15.55
C VAL A 178 1.01 -11.60 16.51
N HIS A 179 1.53 -12.55 17.28
CA HIS A 179 2.54 -12.28 18.31
C HIS A 179 3.99 -12.54 17.85
N ASN A 180 4.16 -13.00 16.60
CA ASN A 180 5.46 -13.38 16.08
C ASN A 180 5.77 -12.65 14.76
N GLU A 181 6.84 -11.86 14.74
CA GLU A 181 7.33 -11.19 13.53
C GLU A 181 7.77 -12.15 12.41
N GLN A 182 7.94 -13.45 12.71
CA GLN A 182 8.23 -14.44 11.67
C GLN A 182 7.16 -14.47 10.58
N VAL A 183 5.89 -14.14 10.92
CA VAL A 183 4.81 -14.03 9.94
C VAL A 183 5.14 -12.98 8.87
N LEU A 184 5.67 -11.82 9.26
CA LEU A 184 6.09 -10.79 8.31
C LEU A 184 7.23 -11.29 7.40
N ARG A 185 8.17 -12.07 7.94
CA ARG A 185 9.24 -12.70 7.13
C ARG A 185 8.69 -13.72 6.15
N MET A 186 7.68 -14.49 6.55
CA MET A 186 6.99 -15.43 5.66
C MET A 186 6.23 -14.69 4.55
N MET A 187 5.54 -13.61 4.88
CA MET A 187 4.86 -12.77 3.88
C MET A 187 5.85 -12.18 2.87
N LYS A 188 6.99 -11.67 3.32
CA LYS A 188 8.07 -11.20 2.43
C LYS A 188 8.54 -12.31 1.47
N LYS A 189 8.72 -13.54 1.98
CA LYS A 189 9.14 -14.68 1.14
C LYS A 189 8.05 -15.14 0.18
N ALA A 190 6.78 -15.13 0.59
CA ALA A 190 5.66 -15.57 -0.24
C ALA A 190 5.47 -14.67 -1.47
N VAL A 191 5.82 -13.40 -1.38
CA VAL A 191 5.68 -12.44 -2.48
C VAL A 191 6.96 -12.33 -3.33
N SER A 192 8.12 -12.63 -2.76
CA SER A 192 9.41 -12.68 -3.48
C SER A 192 9.60 -14.01 -4.21
N PHE A 193 8.71 -14.32 -5.17
CA PHE A 193 8.86 -15.50 -6.01
C PHE A 193 10.09 -15.32 -6.92
N ARG A 194 11.14 -16.10 -6.67
CA ARG A 194 12.25 -16.25 -7.62
C ARG A 194 11.94 -17.44 -8.53
N PRO A 195 11.82 -17.24 -9.84
CA PRO A 195 11.70 -18.38 -10.75
C PRO A 195 12.93 -19.26 -10.58
N ILE A 196 12.72 -20.58 -10.46
CA ILE A 196 13.81 -21.56 -10.49
C ILE A 196 14.31 -21.58 -11.94
N VAL A 197 15.41 -20.91 -12.20
CA VAL A 197 16.00 -20.76 -13.55
C VAL A 197 16.89 -21.95 -13.89
N ASP A 198 17.35 -22.69 -12.87
CA ASP A 198 18.25 -23.81 -13.03
C ASP A 198 17.88 -24.94 -12.06
N ILE A 199 17.43 -26.06 -12.62
CA ILE A 199 17.04 -27.26 -11.87
C ILE A 199 18.27 -27.94 -11.25
N GLN A 200 19.47 -27.73 -11.80
CA GLN A 200 20.71 -28.37 -11.31
C GLN A 200 21.17 -27.80 -9.96
N GLN A 201 20.65 -26.67 -9.49
CA GLN A 201 20.95 -26.14 -8.17
C GLN A 201 20.10 -26.76 -7.03
N PHE A 202 19.19 -27.68 -7.37
CA PHE A 202 18.27 -28.33 -6.41
C PHE A 202 18.53 -29.84 -6.23
N ILE A 203 19.57 -30.40 -6.85
CA ILE A 203 20.00 -31.80 -6.68
C ILE A 203 21.34 -31.83 -5.86
#